data_875b69f466d3988ef241001dfc3fad0e
#
_entry.id   875b69f466d3988ef241001dfc3fad0e
#
_cell.length_a   1.000
_cell.length_b   1.000
_cell.length_c   1.000
_cell.angle_alpha   90.00
_cell.angle_beta   90.00
_cell.angle_gamma   90.00
#
_symmetry.space_group_name_H-M   'P 1'
#
loop_
_entity.id
_entity.type
_entity.pdbx_description
1 polymer ?
#
loop_
_entity_poly.entity_id
_entity_poly.type
_entity_poly.pdbx_seq_one_letter_code
_entity_poly.pdbx_strand_id
1 'polypeptide(L)'
;MYAYVHKQVPSASGRLDQFLARSGVEPNERVTVISDDAGEFVKAAEGSQLARGRILDWFHIAMKFKAAENSVFGSAMIEPLERASVESEIRSAKWFVWHGKGGKSAARIKALDDSLMARKGYEFSTLWWNLHRVSGYI
;
A
#
# COMPACT_ATOMS: atom_id res chain seq x y z
N MET A 1 43.65 22.22 -13.69
CA MET A 1 42.40 22.67 -13.02
C MET A 1 41.25 21.83 -13.52
N TYR A 2 40.78 20.88 -12.70
CA TYR A 2 39.64 20.02 -13.09
C TYR A 2 38.38 20.68 -12.56
N ALA A 3 37.53 21.18 -13.48
CA ALA A 3 36.19 21.67 -13.13
C ALA A 3 35.28 20.47 -12.89
N TYR A 4 34.91 20.20 -11.63
CA TYR A 4 33.85 19.27 -11.29
C TYR A 4 32.52 19.87 -11.74
N VAL A 5 31.99 19.43 -12.87
CA VAL A 5 30.62 19.76 -13.27
C VAL A 5 29.70 18.87 -12.45
N HIS A 6 29.13 19.40 -11.38
CA HIS A 6 28.01 18.78 -10.69
C HIS A 6 26.85 18.68 -11.68
N LYS A 7 26.67 17.54 -12.31
CA LYS A 7 25.40 17.20 -12.97
C LYS A 7 24.34 17.16 -11.85
N GLN A 8 23.50 18.18 -11.78
CA GLN A 8 22.30 18.12 -10.92
C GLN A 8 21.46 16.94 -11.39
N VAL A 9 21.39 15.91 -10.55
CA VAL A 9 20.48 14.78 -10.82
C VAL A 9 19.06 15.32 -10.65
N PRO A 10 18.19 15.21 -11.66
CA PRO A 10 16.81 15.67 -11.55
C PRO A 10 16.11 15.00 -10.35
N SER A 11 15.24 15.74 -9.67
CA SER A 11 14.38 15.17 -8.61
C SER A 11 13.51 14.02 -9.14
N ALA A 12 12.96 13.21 -8.27
CA ALA A 12 12.08 12.11 -8.69
C ALA A 12 10.88 12.62 -9.51
N SER A 13 10.29 13.75 -9.10
CA SER A 13 9.21 14.42 -9.86
C SER A 13 9.70 14.96 -11.22
N GLY A 14 10.88 15.55 -11.26
CA GLY A 14 11.46 16.03 -12.53
C GLY A 14 11.76 14.90 -13.51
N ARG A 15 12.18 13.73 -13.03
CA ARG A 15 12.35 12.54 -13.87
C ARG A 15 11.01 12.02 -14.41
N LEU A 16 9.97 12.03 -13.57
CA LEU A 16 8.62 11.66 -13.98
C LEU A 16 8.07 12.63 -15.04
N ASP A 17 8.20 13.94 -14.84
CA ASP A 17 7.77 14.95 -15.82
C ASP A 17 8.51 14.81 -17.16
N GLN A 18 9.82 14.57 -17.12
CA GLN A 18 10.60 14.31 -18.34
C GLN A 18 10.14 13.03 -19.06
N PHE A 19 9.84 11.97 -18.31
CA PHE A 19 9.31 10.74 -18.89
C PHE A 19 7.94 10.97 -19.53
N LEU A 20 7.01 11.65 -18.84
CA LEU A 20 5.68 11.94 -19.35
C LEU A 20 5.74 12.82 -20.60
N ALA A 21 6.54 13.89 -20.58
CA ALA A 21 6.74 14.74 -21.75
C ALA A 21 7.30 13.98 -22.96
N ARG A 22 8.28 13.08 -22.75
CA ARG A 22 8.81 12.22 -23.80
C ARG A 22 7.79 11.20 -24.32
N SER A 23 6.82 10.86 -23.49
CA SER A 23 5.71 9.95 -23.86
C SER A 23 4.57 10.68 -24.57
N GLY A 24 4.71 11.97 -24.85
CA GLY A 24 3.75 12.77 -25.59
C GLY A 24 2.73 13.53 -24.75
N VAL A 25 2.91 13.60 -23.43
CA VAL A 25 2.04 14.42 -22.57
C VAL A 25 2.41 15.90 -22.74
N GLU A 26 1.45 16.70 -23.18
CA GLU A 26 1.63 18.12 -23.41
C GLU A 26 1.69 18.93 -22.08
N PRO A 27 2.36 20.10 -22.03
CA PRO A 27 2.52 20.88 -20.80
C PRO A 27 1.22 21.32 -20.12
N ASN A 28 0.12 21.40 -20.87
CA ASN A 28 -1.23 21.75 -20.40
C ASN A 28 -2.08 20.53 -20.04
N GLU A 29 -1.61 19.33 -20.30
CA GLU A 29 -2.29 18.08 -19.94
C GLU A 29 -1.92 17.62 -18.56
N ARG A 30 -2.78 16.79 -17.99
CA ARG A 30 -2.58 16.12 -16.70
C ARG A 30 -2.96 14.65 -16.81
N VAL A 31 -2.09 13.79 -16.31
CA VAL A 31 -2.29 12.34 -16.33
C VAL A 31 -2.45 11.78 -14.91
N THR A 32 -3.24 10.73 -14.79
CA THR A 32 -3.31 9.95 -13.54
C THR A 32 -2.27 8.86 -13.59
N VAL A 33 -1.42 8.79 -12.56
CA VAL A 33 -0.37 7.78 -12.43
C VAL A 33 -0.90 6.60 -11.64
N ILE A 34 -0.77 5.39 -12.18
CA ILE A 34 -1.02 4.14 -11.45
C ILE A 34 0.34 3.58 -11.04
N SER A 35 0.56 3.36 -9.77
CA SER A 35 1.81 2.80 -9.28
C SER A 35 1.60 1.90 -8.07
N ASP A 36 2.60 1.06 -7.80
CA ASP A 36 2.76 0.45 -6.48
C ASP A 36 3.12 1.52 -5.42
N ASP A 37 3.22 1.10 -4.16
CA ASP A 37 3.53 2.01 -3.06
C ASP A 37 5.05 2.11 -2.79
N ALA A 38 5.87 2.04 -3.81
CA ALA A 38 7.28 2.38 -3.67
C ALA A 38 7.41 3.89 -3.38
N GLY A 39 7.91 4.25 -2.21
CA GLY A 39 7.87 5.62 -1.67
C GLY A 39 8.47 6.70 -2.58
N GLU A 40 9.37 6.35 -3.50
CA GLU A 40 9.89 7.27 -4.52
C GLU A 40 8.82 7.66 -5.55
N PHE A 41 7.93 6.74 -5.93
CA PHE A 41 6.83 7.04 -6.87
C PHE A 41 5.76 7.93 -6.25
N VAL A 42 5.49 7.78 -4.95
CA VAL A 42 4.59 8.70 -4.23
C VAL A 42 5.12 10.12 -4.33
N LYS A 43 6.37 10.35 -3.91
CA LYS A 43 7.02 11.66 -3.97
C LYS A 43 7.14 12.21 -5.40
N ALA A 44 7.40 11.33 -6.37
CA ALA A 44 7.47 11.72 -7.77
C ALA A 44 6.11 12.23 -8.28
N ALA A 45 5.02 11.50 -8.00
CA ALA A 45 3.68 11.88 -8.44
C ALA A 45 3.16 13.14 -7.75
N GLU A 46 3.41 13.28 -6.43
CA GLU A 46 3.00 14.47 -5.67
C GLU A 46 3.73 15.74 -6.08
N GLY A 47 5.02 15.64 -6.45
CA GLY A 47 5.82 16.78 -6.91
C GLY A 47 5.79 17.02 -8.42
N SER A 48 5.11 16.17 -9.20
CA SER A 48 5.02 16.27 -10.65
C SER A 48 4.07 17.40 -11.08
N GLN A 49 4.44 18.15 -12.10
CA GLN A 49 3.58 19.15 -12.73
C GLN A 49 2.60 18.54 -13.74
N LEU A 50 2.89 17.36 -14.26
CA LEU A 50 2.09 16.66 -15.25
C LEU A 50 1.20 15.56 -14.64
N ALA A 51 1.47 15.08 -13.42
CA ALA A 51 0.61 14.14 -12.73
C ALA A 51 -0.56 14.88 -12.03
N ARG A 52 -1.78 14.45 -12.31
CA ARG A 52 -3.00 14.94 -11.65
C ARG A 52 -3.25 14.29 -10.30
N GLY A 53 -2.80 13.07 -10.14
CA GLY A 53 -2.97 12.27 -8.95
C GLY A 53 -2.41 10.86 -9.15
N ARG A 54 -2.44 10.08 -8.09
CA ARG A 54 -1.97 8.71 -8.07
C ARG A 54 -3.10 7.75 -7.68
N ILE A 55 -3.19 6.65 -8.40
CA ILE A 55 -4.03 5.50 -8.03
C ILE A 55 -3.08 4.38 -7.60
N LEU A 56 -3.31 3.86 -6.41
CA LEU A 56 -2.57 2.70 -5.92
C LEU A 56 -3.01 1.45 -6.69
N ASP A 57 -2.05 0.67 -7.16
CA ASP A 57 -2.33 -0.58 -7.87
C ASP A 57 -3.07 -1.57 -6.96
N TRP A 58 -4.27 -1.98 -7.42
CA TRP A 58 -5.08 -2.96 -6.71
C TRP A 58 -4.35 -4.28 -6.46
N PHE A 59 -3.56 -4.74 -7.43
CA PHE A 59 -2.81 -5.99 -7.27
C PHE A 59 -1.87 -5.93 -6.07
N HIS A 60 -1.22 -4.78 -5.88
CA HIS A 60 -0.34 -4.56 -4.73
C HIS A 60 -1.12 -4.60 -3.40
N ILE A 61 -2.29 -3.96 -3.34
CA ILE A 61 -3.18 -4.02 -2.17
C ILE A 61 -3.63 -5.46 -1.92
N ALA A 62 -4.10 -6.16 -2.94
CA ALA A 62 -4.57 -7.54 -2.84
C ALA A 62 -3.50 -8.49 -2.32
N MET A 63 -2.23 -8.30 -2.72
CA MET A 63 -1.09 -9.07 -2.21
C MET A 63 -0.86 -8.85 -0.71
N LYS A 64 -1.04 -7.62 -0.19
CA LYS A 64 -0.92 -7.35 1.26
C LYS A 64 -2.00 -8.08 2.04
N PHE A 65 -3.25 -8.02 1.57
CA PHE A 65 -4.33 -8.80 2.15
C PHE A 65 -4.07 -10.31 2.10
N LYS A 66 -3.53 -10.81 0.98
CA LYS A 66 -3.19 -12.24 0.84
C LYS A 66 -2.09 -12.67 1.80
N ALA A 67 -1.09 -11.83 2.02
CA ALA A 67 -0.05 -12.09 3.03
C ALA A 67 -0.65 -12.17 4.45
N ALA A 68 -1.61 -11.28 4.79
CA ALA A 68 -2.33 -11.33 6.06
C ALA A 68 -3.17 -12.62 6.18
N GLU A 69 -3.96 -12.98 5.15
CA GLU A 69 -4.72 -14.24 5.11
C GLU A 69 -3.81 -15.46 5.35
N ASN A 70 -2.67 -15.54 4.64
CA ASN A 70 -1.74 -16.66 4.76
C ASN A 70 -1.10 -16.75 6.16
N SER A 71 -0.86 -15.61 6.81
CA SER A 71 -0.25 -15.59 8.16
C SER A 71 -1.17 -16.10 9.26
N VAL A 72 -2.49 -16.19 9.02
CA VAL A 72 -3.44 -16.79 9.94
C VAL A 72 -3.13 -18.28 10.14
N PHE A 73 -2.86 -19.01 9.06
CA PHE A 73 -2.59 -20.44 9.12
C PHE A 73 -1.28 -20.79 9.82
N GLY A 74 -0.27 -19.93 9.69
CA GLY A 74 1.03 -20.09 10.36
C GLY A 74 1.07 -19.57 11.80
N SER A 75 -0.01 -18.94 12.28
CA SER A 75 -0.06 -18.35 13.61
C SER A 75 -0.36 -19.41 14.68
N ALA A 76 0.56 -19.58 15.62
CA ALA A 76 0.35 -20.42 16.80
C ALA A 76 -0.66 -19.84 17.80
N MET A 77 -1.00 -18.55 17.65
CA MET A 77 -1.90 -17.84 18.56
C MET A 77 -3.37 -17.90 18.13
N ILE A 78 -3.64 -18.42 16.92
CA ILE A 78 -4.99 -18.59 16.40
C ILE A 78 -5.34 -20.08 16.48
N GLU A 79 -6.33 -20.38 17.31
CA GLU A 79 -6.83 -21.73 17.43
C GLU A 79 -7.35 -22.24 16.08
N PRO A 80 -7.16 -23.53 15.75
CA PRO A 80 -7.56 -24.08 14.45
C PRO A 80 -9.02 -23.79 14.07
N LEU A 81 -9.93 -23.81 15.05
CA LEU A 81 -11.36 -23.54 14.85
C LEU A 81 -11.67 -22.08 14.55
N GLU A 82 -10.81 -21.15 14.96
CA GLU A 82 -10.97 -19.71 14.75
C GLU A 82 -10.37 -19.21 13.42
N ARG A 83 -9.45 -19.97 12.83
CA ARG A 83 -8.71 -19.55 11.62
C ARG A 83 -9.63 -19.14 10.49
N ALA A 84 -10.66 -19.89 10.22
CA ALA A 84 -11.63 -19.58 9.17
C ALA A 84 -12.38 -18.27 9.43
N SER A 85 -12.70 -17.96 10.69
CA SER A 85 -13.34 -16.71 11.08
C SER A 85 -12.40 -15.52 10.88
N VAL A 86 -11.16 -15.61 11.37
CA VAL A 86 -10.14 -14.56 11.22
C VAL A 86 -9.83 -14.31 9.74
N GLU A 87 -9.66 -15.35 8.94
CA GLU A 87 -9.46 -15.22 7.49
C GLU A 87 -10.66 -14.54 6.81
N SER A 88 -11.89 -14.89 7.22
CA SER A 88 -13.11 -14.26 6.69
C SER A 88 -13.18 -12.76 6.98
N GLU A 89 -12.75 -12.34 8.17
CA GLU A 89 -12.68 -10.91 8.52
C GLU A 89 -11.69 -10.16 7.62
N ILE A 90 -10.49 -10.71 7.39
CA ILE A 90 -9.49 -10.12 6.50
C ILE A 90 -10.01 -10.06 5.06
N ARG A 91 -10.64 -11.14 4.58
CA ARG A 91 -11.23 -11.20 3.23
C ARG A 91 -12.36 -10.19 3.05
N SER A 92 -13.22 -10.03 4.07
CA SER A 92 -14.28 -9.04 4.07
C SER A 92 -13.73 -7.61 4.02
N ALA A 93 -12.67 -7.32 4.76
CA ALA A 93 -11.98 -6.02 4.70
C ALA A 93 -11.43 -5.75 3.29
N LYS A 94 -10.80 -6.73 2.65
CA LYS A 94 -10.33 -6.64 1.25
C LYS A 94 -11.47 -6.27 0.29
N TRP A 95 -12.63 -6.89 0.42
CA TRP A 95 -13.79 -6.59 -0.41
C TRP A 95 -14.33 -5.17 -0.18
N PHE A 96 -14.26 -4.65 1.04
CA PHE A 96 -14.60 -3.25 1.28
C PHE A 96 -13.69 -2.29 0.51
N VAL A 97 -12.37 -2.54 0.47
CA VAL A 97 -11.45 -1.73 -0.34
C VAL A 97 -11.82 -1.80 -1.82
N TRP A 98 -12.07 -3.02 -2.34
CA TRP A 98 -12.46 -3.22 -3.74
C TRP A 98 -13.69 -2.39 -4.14
N HIS A 99 -14.64 -2.23 -3.21
CA HIS A 99 -15.85 -1.44 -3.42
C HIS A 99 -15.70 0.03 -3.02
N GLY A 100 -14.49 0.55 -2.85
CA GLY A 100 -14.24 1.95 -2.50
C GLY A 100 -14.65 2.33 -1.07
N LYS A 101 -14.83 1.35 -0.19
CA LYS A 101 -15.28 1.54 1.21
C LYS A 101 -14.09 1.42 2.18
N GLY A 102 -13.00 2.17 1.93
CA GLY A 102 -11.76 2.11 2.71
C GLY A 102 -11.98 2.29 4.21
N GLY A 103 -12.79 3.27 4.62
CA GLY A 103 -13.09 3.47 6.05
C GLY A 103 -13.75 2.27 6.74
N LYS A 104 -14.60 1.50 6.03
CA LYS A 104 -15.16 0.25 6.56
C LYS A 104 -14.12 -0.86 6.65
N SER A 105 -13.21 -0.91 5.69
CA SER A 105 -12.08 -1.84 5.73
C SER A 105 -11.16 -1.55 6.90
N ALA A 106 -10.76 -0.29 7.08
CA ALA A 106 -9.91 0.14 8.19
C ALA A 106 -10.53 -0.18 9.56
N ALA A 107 -11.83 0.13 9.73
CA ALA A 107 -12.54 -0.18 10.97
C ALA A 107 -12.57 -1.70 11.25
N ARG A 108 -12.75 -2.53 10.23
CA ARG A 108 -12.77 -3.99 10.38
C ARG A 108 -11.40 -4.56 10.72
N ILE A 109 -10.36 -4.11 10.04
CA ILE A 109 -8.98 -4.54 10.36
C ILE A 109 -8.60 -4.11 11.77
N LYS A 110 -8.94 -2.87 12.16
CA LYS A 110 -8.70 -2.40 13.52
C LYS A 110 -9.42 -3.25 14.57
N ALA A 111 -10.70 -3.54 14.38
CA ALA A 111 -11.47 -4.36 15.31
C ALA A 111 -10.89 -5.77 15.45
N LEU A 112 -10.43 -6.37 14.34
CA LEU A 112 -9.74 -7.65 14.36
C LEU A 112 -8.42 -7.56 15.13
N ASP A 113 -7.59 -6.58 14.85
CA ASP A 113 -6.31 -6.34 15.54
C ASP A 113 -6.54 -6.17 17.05
N ASP A 114 -7.47 -5.30 17.45
CA ASP A 114 -7.84 -5.06 18.85
C ASP A 114 -8.28 -6.37 19.56
N SER A 115 -9.02 -7.25 18.86
CA SER A 115 -9.47 -8.54 19.41
C SER A 115 -8.33 -9.53 19.64
N LEU A 116 -7.25 -9.41 18.87
CA LEU A 116 -6.09 -10.28 18.94
C LEU A 116 -5.01 -9.77 19.91
N MET A 117 -5.00 -8.47 20.23
CA MET A 117 -4.00 -7.84 21.08
C MET A 117 -3.89 -8.45 22.49
N ALA A 118 -4.98 -8.99 23.02
CA ALA A 118 -4.99 -9.67 24.33
C ALA A 118 -4.27 -11.02 24.32
N ARG A 119 -3.91 -11.56 23.15
CA ARG A 119 -3.28 -12.88 23.02
C ARG A 119 -1.77 -12.76 23.21
N LYS A 120 -1.23 -13.57 24.10
CA LYS A 120 0.21 -13.60 24.37
C LYS A 120 1.01 -13.92 23.10
N GLY A 121 1.94 -13.04 22.75
CA GLY A 121 2.82 -13.19 21.59
C GLY A 121 2.20 -12.74 20.26
N TYR A 122 1.00 -12.18 20.26
CA TYR A 122 0.41 -11.62 19.04
C TYR A 122 1.18 -10.40 18.56
N GLU A 123 1.48 -9.47 19.44
CA GLU A 123 2.29 -8.31 19.13
C GLU A 123 3.66 -8.74 18.58
N PHE A 124 4.07 -8.16 17.46
CA PHE A 124 5.25 -8.54 16.67
C PHE A 124 5.19 -9.90 15.96
N SER A 125 4.04 -10.59 15.99
CA SER A 125 3.84 -11.79 15.16
C SER A 125 3.77 -11.43 13.66
N THR A 126 3.97 -12.44 12.81
CA THR A 126 3.80 -12.25 11.34
C THR A 126 2.40 -11.77 10.98
N LEU A 127 1.36 -12.25 11.69
CA LEU A 127 -0.01 -11.79 11.49
C LEU A 127 -0.18 -10.30 11.86
N TRP A 128 0.34 -9.91 13.01
CA TRP A 128 0.32 -8.51 13.46
C TRP A 128 1.00 -7.59 12.43
N TRP A 129 2.21 -7.94 11.99
CA TRP A 129 2.92 -7.18 10.96
C TRP A 129 2.13 -7.04 9.67
N ASN A 130 1.52 -8.12 9.20
CA ASN A 130 0.76 -8.09 7.96
C ASN A 130 -0.53 -7.27 8.08
N LEU A 131 -1.24 -7.32 9.22
CA LEU A 131 -2.41 -6.46 9.47
C LEU A 131 -2.02 -4.99 9.54
N HIS A 132 -0.92 -4.64 10.20
CA HIS A 132 -0.41 -3.26 10.22
C HIS A 132 0.00 -2.75 8.85
N ARG A 133 0.61 -3.60 8.02
CA ARG A 133 0.91 -3.24 6.62
C ARG A 133 -0.35 -3.00 5.79
N VAL A 134 -1.40 -3.80 5.98
CA VAL A 134 -2.70 -3.55 5.35
C VAL A 134 -3.28 -2.23 5.82
N SER A 135 -3.27 -1.95 7.12
CA SER A 135 -3.80 -0.69 7.68
C SER A 135 -3.11 0.55 7.12
N GLY A 136 -1.83 0.47 6.79
CA GLY A 136 -1.08 1.58 6.20
C GLY A 136 -1.47 1.90 4.74
N TYR A 137 -2.29 1.05 4.09
CA TYR A 137 -2.74 1.20 2.70
C TYR A 137 -4.21 1.61 2.56
N ILE A 138 -4.99 1.59 3.62
CA ILE A 138 -6.44 1.84 3.63
C ILE A 138 -6.80 2.97 4.57
#